data_4fc105ddfd249fae243a337c7dcc657f
#
_entry.id   4fc105ddfd249fae243a337c7dcc657f
#
_cell.length_a   1.000
_cell.length_b   1.000
_cell.length_c   1.000
_cell.angle_alpha   90.00
_cell.angle_beta   90.00
_cell.angle_gamma   90.00
#
_symmetry.space_group_name_H-M   'P 1'
#
loop_
_entity.id
_entity.type
_entity.pdbx_description
1 polymer ?
#
loop_
_entity_poly.entity_id
_entity_poly.type
_entity_poly.pdbx_seq_one_letter_code
_entity_poly.pdbx_strand_id
1 'polypeptide(L)'
;MEITFGKPYWEDADIREFDPLRSDDEFVWHRDREDREIEILDGEGWQFQLRDCVPWLLKKGMVFDVKKGEYHRLIKGVTPLKCRIYLYDNSSRTES
;
A
#
# COMPACT_ATOMS: atom_id res chain seq x y z
N MET A 1 -22.74 -3.97 -0.23
CA MET A 1 -22.19 -3.96 0.10
C MET A 1 -21.39 -3.83 0.56
N GLU A 2 -21.38 -3.74 0.76
CA GLU A 2 -20.80 -3.68 1.20
C GLU A 2 -19.86 -3.75 1.45
N ILE A 3 -19.86 -3.43 1.32
CA ILE A 3 -18.86 -3.32 1.59
C ILE A 3 -18.17 -3.72 2.53
N THR A 4 -18.17 -4.21 2.63
CA THR A 4 -17.53 -4.83 3.58
C THR A 4 -16.13 -4.92 3.49
N PHE A 5 -15.58 -4.48 2.47
CA PHE A 5 -14.23 -4.42 2.30
C PHE A 5 -13.60 -3.62 3.30
N GLY A 6 -12.66 -3.74 3.87
CA GLY A 6 -11.96 -2.87 4.73
C GLY A 6 -12.33 -2.92 6.16
N LYS A 7 -13.59 -3.25 6.43
CA LYS A 7 -13.96 -3.27 7.77
C LYS A 7 -13.31 -4.31 8.58
N PRO A 8 -13.32 -5.51 8.18
CA PRO A 8 -12.83 -6.58 9.01
C PRO A 8 -11.38 -6.50 9.36
N TYR A 9 -10.63 -5.72 8.65
CA TYR A 9 -9.19 -5.74 8.84
C TYR A 9 -8.66 -4.51 9.52
N TRP A 10 -9.54 -3.65 10.01
CA TRP A 10 -9.06 -2.44 10.65
C TRP A 10 -8.24 -2.73 11.87
N GLU A 11 -8.64 -3.70 12.65
CA GLU A 11 -7.92 -4.01 13.87
C GLU A 11 -6.58 -4.63 13.59
N ASP A 12 -6.43 -5.18 12.42
CA ASP A 12 -5.19 -5.84 12.04
C ASP A 12 -4.34 -4.95 11.14
N ALA A 13 -4.71 -3.71 11.00
CA ALA A 13 -3.95 -2.81 10.14
C ALA A 13 -2.54 -2.65 10.71
N ASP A 14 -1.58 -2.64 9.80
CA ASP A 14 -0.18 -2.55 10.16
C ASP A 14 0.31 -1.16 9.83
N ILE A 15 0.97 -0.51 10.78
CA ILE A 15 1.56 0.81 10.54
C ILE A 15 3.01 0.60 10.13
N ARG A 16 3.38 1.10 8.96
CA ARG A 16 4.72 0.96 8.44
C ARG A 16 5.31 2.33 8.21
N GLU A 17 6.57 2.45 8.50
CA GLU A 17 7.28 3.70 8.25
C GLU A 17 8.51 3.39 7.41
N PHE A 18 8.70 4.14 6.34
CA PHE A 18 9.81 3.94 5.42
C PHE A 18 10.75 5.14 5.52
N ASP A 19 12.02 4.86 5.68
CA ASP A 19 13.05 5.89 5.80
C ASP A 19 13.68 6.09 4.42
N PRO A 20 13.67 7.30 3.88
CA PRO A 20 14.26 7.51 2.56
C PRO A 20 15.75 7.28 2.51
N LEU A 21 16.40 7.21 3.67
CA LEU A 21 17.85 6.99 3.72
C LEU A 21 18.22 5.52 3.84
N ARG A 22 17.24 4.63 3.86
CA ARG A 22 17.49 3.21 3.99
C ARG A 22 16.92 2.46 2.81
N SER A 23 17.46 1.28 2.54
CA SER A 23 16.88 0.44 1.51
C SER A 23 15.71 -0.35 2.10
N ASP A 24 14.82 -0.77 1.23
CA ASP A 24 13.65 -1.53 1.64
C ASP A 24 13.17 -2.31 0.43
N ASP A 25 12.60 -3.47 0.67
CA ASP A 25 12.08 -4.30 -0.41
C ASP A 25 10.95 -3.61 -1.16
N GLU A 26 10.24 -2.69 -0.52
CA GLU A 26 9.17 -1.98 -1.18
C GLU A 26 9.67 -1.00 -2.23
N PHE A 27 10.96 -0.67 -2.23
CA PHE A 27 11.51 0.29 -3.18
C PHE A 27 11.91 -0.36 -4.49
N VAL A 28 11.85 -1.69 -4.58
CA VAL A 28 12.14 -2.40 -5.81
C VAL A 28 10.86 -3.00 -6.34
N TRP A 29 10.85 -3.33 -7.61
CA TRP A 29 9.66 -3.94 -8.20
C TRP A 29 9.36 -5.26 -7.51
N HIS A 30 8.13 -5.38 -7.04
CA HIS A 30 7.69 -6.59 -6.35
C HIS A 30 6.19 -6.71 -6.48
N ARG A 31 5.66 -7.84 -6.03
CA ARG A 31 4.22 -8.06 -6.02
C ARG A 31 3.86 -8.72 -4.70
N ASP A 32 2.62 -8.54 -4.28
CA ASP A 32 2.15 -9.07 -3.02
C ASP A 32 1.26 -10.27 -3.25
N ARG A 33 1.11 -11.05 -2.22
CA ARG A 33 0.30 -12.27 -2.29
C ARG A 33 -1.15 -12.03 -1.92
N GLU A 34 -1.47 -10.88 -1.39
CA GLU A 34 -2.83 -10.55 -1.02
C GLU A 34 -3.15 -9.14 -1.47
N ASP A 35 -4.44 -8.84 -1.56
CA ASP A 35 -4.86 -7.48 -1.84
C ASP A 35 -4.58 -6.63 -0.63
N ARG A 36 -4.23 -5.38 -0.83
CA ARG A 36 -3.94 -4.44 0.24
C ARG A 36 -4.63 -3.13 -0.02
N GLU A 37 -5.02 -2.47 1.05
CA GLU A 37 -5.47 -1.08 0.96
C GLU A 37 -4.47 -0.26 1.76
N ILE A 38 -3.99 0.82 1.18
CA ILE A 38 -2.93 1.62 1.79
C ILE A 38 -3.44 3.02 2.02
N GLU A 39 -3.27 3.48 3.24
CA GLU A 39 -3.62 4.84 3.61
C GLU A 39 -2.33 5.59 3.94
N ILE A 40 -2.13 6.75 3.33
CA ILE A 40 -0.95 7.56 3.55
C ILE A 40 -1.19 8.46 4.76
N LEU A 41 -0.40 8.25 5.79
CA LEU A 41 -0.55 9.01 7.03
C LEU A 41 0.36 10.22 7.06
N ASP A 42 1.54 10.13 6.46
CA ASP A 42 2.48 11.24 6.46
C ASP A 42 3.59 10.94 5.45
N GLY A 43 4.27 11.98 4.98
CA GLY A 43 5.40 11.81 4.08
C GLY A 43 5.33 12.81 2.93
N GLU A 44 6.51 13.18 2.43
CA GLU A 44 6.60 14.17 1.39
C GLU A 44 7.46 13.68 0.25
N GLY A 45 6.98 13.87 -0.99
CA GLY A 45 7.78 13.58 -2.16
C GLY A 45 7.77 12.13 -2.61
N TRP A 46 7.08 11.27 -1.90
CA TRP A 46 7.04 9.85 -2.25
C TRP A 46 6.10 9.62 -3.41
N GLN A 47 6.40 8.60 -4.21
CA GLN A 47 5.56 8.24 -5.33
C GLN A 47 5.32 6.73 -5.30
N PHE A 48 4.24 6.32 -5.91
CA PHE A 48 3.89 4.92 -6.06
C PHE A 48 3.76 4.64 -7.55
N GLN A 49 4.29 3.51 -7.99
CA GLN A 49 4.25 3.18 -9.40
C GLN A 49 3.82 1.74 -9.60
N LEU A 50 2.78 1.55 -10.41
CA LEU A 50 2.40 0.25 -10.90
C LEU A 50 3.17 -0.01 -12.19
N ARG A 51 3.41 -1.28 -12.48
CA ARG A 51 4.11 -1.66 -13.69
C ARG A 51 3.41 -1.09 -14.91
N ASP A 52 4.19 -0.58 -15.83
CA ASP A 52 3.69 0.01 -17.08
C ASP A 52 2.82 1.23 -16.89
N CYS A 53 2.91 1.86 -15.75
CA CYS A 53 2.15 3.07 -15.47
C CYS A 53 3.08 4.19 -15.05
N VAL A 54 2.57 5.41 -15.16
CA VAL A 54 3.31 6.58 -14.70
C VAL A 54 3.21 6.61 -13.17
N PRO A 55 4.28 6.94 -12.48
CA PRO A 55 4.20 7.06 -11.02
C PRO A 55 3.25 8.19 -10.62
N TRP A 56 2.61 8.03 -9.47
CA TRP A 56 1.79 9.11 -8.95
C TRP A 56 2.27 9.52 -7.57
N LEU A 57 2.08 10.80 -7.27
CA LEU A 57 2.55 11.36 -6.02
C LEU A 57 1.63 10.97 -4.87
N LEU A 58 2.23 10.56 -3.76
CA LEU A 58 1.48 10.19 -2.57
C LEU A 58 1.32 11.41 -1.68
N LYS A 59 0.12 11.60 -1.17
CA LYS A 59 -0.18 12.71 -0.28
C LYS A 59 -0.93 12.21 0.93
N LYS A 60 -0.73 12.87 2.04
CA LYS A 60 -1.41 12.54 3.28
C LYS A 60 -2.91 12.47 3.05
N GLY A 61 -3.51 11.43 3.54
CA GLY A 61 -4.94 11.21 3.40
C GLY A 61 -5.34 10.37 2.20
N MET A 62 -4.42 10.09 1.29
CA MET A 62 -4.74 9.24 0.16
C MET A 62 -4.95 7.80 0.62
N VAL A 63 -5.92 7.15 -0.02
CA VAL A 63 -6.19 5.75 0.23
C VAL A 63 -6.31 5.08 -1.14
N PHE A 64 -5.62 3.97 -1.33
CA PHE A 64 -5.69 3.28 -2.62
C PHE A 64 -5.44 1.80 -2.43
N ASP A 65 -5.89 1.02 -3.41
CA ASP A 65 -5.78 -0.43 -3.38
C ASP A 65 -4.60 -0.88 -4.20
N VAL A 66 -3.94 -1.93 -3.71
CA VAL A 66 -2.90 -2.61 -4.47
C VAL A 66 -3.34 -4.07 -4.57
N LYS A 67 -3.64 -4.50 -5.79
CA LYS A 67 -4.17 -5.85 -6.00
C LYS A 67 -3.06 -6.87 -5.95
N LYS A 68 -3.38 -8.04 -5.44
CA LYS A 68 -2.38 -9.10 -5.38
C LYS A 68 -1.88 -9.41 -6.79
N GLY A 69 -0.61 -9.70 -6.87
CA GLY A 69 -0.01 -10.08 -8.15
C GLY A 69 0.42 -8.93 -9.03
N GLU A 70 0.02 -7.72 -8.71
CA GLU A 70 0.43 -6.56 -9.51
C GLU A 70 1.81 -6.09 -9.09
N TYR A 71 2.71 -5.96 -10.05
CA TYR A 71 4.04 -5.45 -9.75
C TYR A 71 3.96 -3.95 -9.50
N HIS A 72 4.65 -3.51 -8.47
CA HIS A 72 4.64 -2.10 -8.07
C HIS A 72 5.89 -1.80 -7.26
N ARG A 73 6.09 -0.51 -6.98
CA ARG A 73 7.19 -0.08 -6.12
C ARG A 73 6.89 1.29 -5.54
N LEU A 74 7.56 1.59 -4.43
CA LEU A 74 7.60 2.94 -3.88
C LEU A 74 8.84 3.63 -4.41
N ILE A 75 8.71 4.90 -4.72
CA ILE A 75 9.82 5.74 -5.12
C ILE A 75 10.07 6.70 -3.98
N LYS A 76 11.31 6.76 -3.52
CA LYS A 76 11.65 7.48 -2.30
C LYS A 76 11.35 8.95 -2.40
N GLY A 77 10.87 9.50 -1.30
CA GLY A 77 10.64 10.92 -1.17
C GLY A 77 11.69 11.58 -0.31
N VAL A 78 11.28 12.61 0.40
CA VAL A 78 12.18 13.47 1.14
C VAL A 78 12.14 13.19 2.64
N THR A 79 10.96 13.04 3.20
CA THR A 79 10.79 12.77 4.63
C THR A 79 10.31 11.34 4.80
N PRO A 80 10.34 10.78 6.00
CA PRO A 80 9.84 9.42 6.19
C PRO A 80 8.38 9.29 5.77
N LEU A 81 8.06 8.16 5.16
CA LEU A 81 6.70 7.86 4.74
C LEU A 81 6.04 6.97 5.76
N LYS A 82 4.87 7.38 6.23
CA LYS A 82 4.13 6.58 7.19
C LYS A 82 2.81 6.14 6.55
N CYS A 83 2.53 4.86 6.62
CA CYS A 83 1.35 4.27 6.01
C CYS A 83 0.64 3.36 6.95
N ARG A 84 -0.68 3.26 6.76
CA ARG A 84 -1.45 2.20 7.40
C ARG A 84 -1.84 1.22 6.32
N ILE A 85 -1.56 -0.06 6.55
CA ILE A 85 -1.76 -1.10 5.55
C ILE A 85 -2.79 -2.09 6.04
N TYR A 86 -3.86 -2.25 5.26
CA TYR A 86 -4.89 -3.22 5.53
C TYR A 86 -4.74 -4.37 4.56
N LEU A 87 -4.66 -5.59 5.07
CA LEU A 87 -4.55 -6.77 4.24
C LEU A 87 -5.90 -7.42 4.10
N TYR A 88 -6.22 -7.85 2.90
CA TYR A 88 -7.46 -8.56 2.66
C TYR A 88 -7.15 -10.01 2.37
N ASP A 89 -7.80 -10.88 3.12
CA ASP A 89 -7.64 -12.30 2.91
C ASP A 89 -8.70 -12.75 1.93
N ASN A 90 -8.30 -12.85 0.68
CA ASN A 90 -9.25 -13.19 -0.36
C ASN A 90 -9.77 -14.60 -0.25
N SER A 91 -9.05 -15.46 0.41
CA SER A 91 -9.50 -16.84 0.49
C SER A 91 -10.77 -16.96 1.31
N SER A 92 -11.02 -16.05 2.21
CA SER A 92 -12.23 -16.14 3.02
C SER A 92 -13.45 -15.65 2.29
N ARG A 93 -13.30 -15.09 1.11
CA ARG A 93 -14.43 -14.59 0.36
C ARG A 93 -14.80 -15.44 -0.82
N THR A 94 -13.99 -16.43 -1.12
CA THR A 94 -14.21 -17.16 -2.34
C THR A 94 -15.41 -18.05 -2.28
N GLU A 95 -15.81 -18.44 -1.12
CA GLU A 95 -16.92 -19.32 -1.04
C GLU A 95 -18.22 -18.60 -1.15
N SER A 96 -18.21 -17.35 -1.14
CA SER A 96 -19.48 -16.64 -1.20
C SER A 96 -20.08 -16.66 -2.58
#